data_2d4bbe82c7698907d8c0d8a373a065fc
#
_entry.id   2d4bbe82c7698907d8c0d8a373a065fc
#
_cell.length_a   1.000
_cell.length_b   1.000
_cell.length_c   1.000
_cell.angle_alpha   90.00
_cell.angle_beta   90.00
_cell.angle_gamma   90.00
#
_symmetry.space_group_name_H-M   'P 1'
#
loop_
_entity.id
_entity.type
_entity.pdbx_description
1 polymer ?
#
loop_
_entity_poly.entity_id
_entity_poly.type
_entity_poly.pdbx_seq_one_letter_code
_entity_poly.pdbx_strand_id
1 'polypeptide(L)'
;MKDLSRISVVLPSLDPDEKLNAVIDGLLEYGFTDIILVNDGSRAENLHYFTDAAAAHPEIHFLQHEVNRGKGAALKTAFTWFLANRPDGLGVITVDGDNQHHPADTRACCERMLETGHIVLGCRDFTLDNVPARSRFGNHVTSVVFRIFVGMTVSDTQTGLRAIPRDALEILTAVKGDRFEYETNMLLAMKDNGLPFEEVKIRTVYIEENASSHFHPIRDSWRIYKLILAHFFRYTLSSLTSALVDTAAFSLLGWVLRHWMEGFALTAAAGVGARIISSQLNFFLNKKLVFRSHASTGRAMLRYYCLAIPQMCIQVLLTQGVYALLHIADSQYVLRTLIYAVVMAVLYVVSYMIQQCWVFAPRKRGSQTQGVKS
;
A
#
# COMPACT_ATOMS: atom_id res chain seq x y z
N MET A 1 6.28 29.76 13.21
CA MET A 1 5.20 28.90 12.67
C MET A 1 5.13 29.16 11.18
N LYS A 2 5.01 28.10 10.37
CA LYS A 2 4.85 28.27 8.90
C LYS A 2 3.43 28.76 8.60
N ASP A 3 3.33 29.51 7.51
CA ASP A 3 2.05 29.96 6.97
C ASP A 3 1.27 28.79 6.38
N LEU A 4 0.07 28.53 6.86
CA LEU A 4 -0.83 27.49 6.42
C LEU A 4 -1.92 27.99 5.46
N SER A 5 -1.96 29.28 5.14
CA SER A 5 -3.02 29.89 4.32
C SER A 5 -3.18 29.27 2.93
N ARG A 6 -2.15 28.55 2.46
CA ARG A 6 -2.13 27.86 1.16
C ARG A 6 -2.37 26.34 1.26
N ILE A 7 -2.82 25.87 2.43
CA ILE A 7 -3.20 24.47 2.66
C ILE A 7 -4.67 24.41 3.00
N SER A 8 -5.43 23.60 2.27
CA SER A 8 -6.83 23.36 2.57
C SER A 8 -6.98 22.12 3.46
N VAL A 9 -7.80 22.22 4.50
CA VAL A 9 -8.23 21.04 5.27
C VAL A 9 -9.37 20.37 4.53
N VAL A 10 -9.29 19.09 4.30
CA VAL A 10 -10.36 18.26 3.73
C VAL A 10 -11.03 17.48 4.84
N LEU A 11 -12.30 17.77 5.10
CA LEU A 11 -13.09 17.23 6.20
C LEU A 11 -14.33 16.48 5.64
N PRO A 12 -14.18 15.19 5.22
CA PRO A 12 -15.33 14.38 4.82
C PRO A 12 -16.12 13.93 6.04
N SER A 13 -17.43 14.04 6.00
CA SER A 13 -18.29 13.63 7.10
C SER A 13 -19.58 12.98 6.61
N LEU A 14 -20.05 11.99 7.38
CA LEU A 14 -21.33 11.31 7.19
C LEU A 14 -22.03 11.19 8.53
N ASP A 15 -23.26 11.69 8.60
CA ASP A 15 -24.06 11.68 9.83
C ASP A 15 -23.28 12.17 11.06
N PRO A 16 -22.69 13.39 11.02
CA PRO A 16 -21.90 13.93 12.13
C PRO A 16 -22.75 14.19 13.37
N ASP A 17 -22.07 14.35 14.48
CA ASP A 17 -22.58 14.86 15.74
C ASP A 17 -21.86 16.17 16.13
N GLU A 18 -22.03 16.62 17.36
CA GLU A 18 -21.42 17.85 17.91
C GLU A 18 -19.87 17.88 17.80
N LYS A 19 -19.23 16.72 17.62
CA LYS A 19 -17.77 16.63 17.46
C LYS A 19 -17.28 17.35 16.22
N LEU A 20 -18.11 17.45 15.17
CA LEU A 20 -17.75 18.15 13.94
C LEU A 20 -17.42 19.63 14.22
N ASN A 21 -18.25 20.31 15.04
CA ASN A 21 -18.00 21.70 15.41
C ASN A 21 -16.70 21.84 16.20
N ALA A 22 -16.45 20.94 17.16
CA ALA A 22 -15.21 20.94 17.94
C ALA A 22 -13.95 20.73 17.06
N VAL A 23 -14.05 19.91 15.99
CA VAL A 23 -12.97 19.75 15.01
C VAL A 23 -12.73 21.05 14.24
N ILE A 24 -13.78 21.69 13.76
CA ILE A 24 -13.71 22.94 13.00
C ILE A 24 -13.10 24.05 13.84
N ASP A 25 -13.64 24.29 15.04
CA ASP A 25 -13.17 25.32 15.97
C ASP A 25 -11.67 25.11 16.31
N GLY A 26 -11.30 23.86 16.62
CA GLY A 26 -9.92 23.52 16.89
C GLY A 26 -8.98 23.76 15.70
N LEU A 27 -9.41 23.48 14.48
CA LEU A 27 -8.63 23.76 13.29
C LEU A 27 -8.43 25.26 13.05
N LEU A 28 -9.50 26.05 13.20
CA LEU A 28 -9.44 27.52 13.06
C LEU A 28 -8.54 28.15 14.14
N GLU A 29 -8.61 27.69 15.39
CA GLU A 29 -7.74 28.14 16.49
C GLU A 29 -6.25 27.88 16.18
N TYR A 30 -5.94 26.79 15.52
CA TYR A 30 -4.57 26.43 15.11
C TYR A 30 -4.12 27.08 13.79
N GLY A 31 -4.92 28.01 13.23
CA GLY A 31 -4.55 28.88 12.12
C GLY A 31 -4.81 28.28 10.74
N PHE A 32 -5.69 27.31 10.61
CA PHE A 32 -6.22 26.89 9.33
C PHE A 32 -7.32 27.86 8.90
N THR A 33 -7.25 28.34 7.66
CA THR A 33 -8.14 29.38 7.12
C THR A 33 -8.87 28.95 5.85
N ASP A 34 -8.78 27.68 5.49
CA ASP A 34 -9.42 27.13 4.30
C ASP A 34 -9.84 25.67 4.55
N ILE A 35 -11.14 25.43 4.71
CA ILE A 35 -11.70 24.12 5.07
C ILE A 35 -12.68 23.69 3.98
N ILE A 36 -12.45 22.54 3.36
CA ILE A 36 -13.35 21.89 2.40
C ILE A 36 -14.14 20.84 3.16
N LEU A 37 -15.34 21.22 3.58
CA LEU A 37 -16.26 20.35 4.30
C LEU A 37 -17.15 19.58 3.31
N VAL A 38 -17.09 18.25 3.33
CA VAL A 38 -17.86 17.41 2.41
C VAL A 38 -18.88 16.58 3.16
N ASN A 39 -20.17 16.85 2.92
CA ASN A 39 -21.26 15.98 3.35
C ASN A 39 -21.41 14.81 2.37
N ASP A 40 -21.14 13.60 2.81
CA ASP A 40 -21.28 12.39 1.97
C ASP A 40 -22.69 11.78 2.02
N GLY A 41 -23.71 12.60 1.86
CA GLY A 41 -25.11 12.17 1.80
C GLY A 41 -25.68 11.78 3.17
N SER A 42 -25.47 12.61 4.18
CA SER A 42 -26.02 12.45 5.51
C SER A 42 -27.54 12.56 5.52
N ARG A 43 -28.15 11.98 6.54
CA ARG A 43 -29.60 12.06 6.79
C ARG A 43 -30.02 13.50 7.05
N ALA A 44 -31.26 13.82 6.69
CA ALA A 44 -31.80 15.19 6.82
C ALA A 44 -31.71 15.77 8.24
N GLU A 45 -31.85 14.94 9.27
CA GLU A 45 -31.74 15.32 10.68
C GLU A 45 -30.36 15.84 11.06
N ASN A 46 -29.29 15.43 10.34
CA ASN A 46 -27.88 15.81 10.62
C ASN A 46 -27.36 16.91 9.68
N LEU A 47 -28.15 17.39 8.72
CA LEU A 47 -27.75 18.44 7.80
C LEU A 47 -27.42 19.76 8.48
N HIS A 48 -28.07 20.06 9.59
CA HIS A 48 -27.85 21.30 10.35
C HIS A 48 -26.41 21.45 10.81
N TYR A 49 -25.71 20.38 11.18
CA TYR A 49 -24.29 20.46 11.55
C TYR A 49 -23.41 21.06 10.44
N PHE A 50 -23.72 20.76 9.18
CA PHE A 50 -22.98 21.29 8.03
C PHE A 50 -23.38 22.72 7.69
N THR A 51 -24.68 23.00 7.65
CA THR A 51 -25.21 24.32 7.26
C THR A 51 -24.88 25.37 8.31
N ASP A 52 -24.99 25.04 9.58
CA ASP A 52 -24.69 25.95 10.69
C ASP A 52 -23.18 26.24 10.73
N ALA A 53 -22.32 25.21 10.58
CA ALA A 53 -20.89 25.42 10.51
C ALA A 53 -20.50 26.31 9.31
N ALA A 54 -21.06 26.06 8.13
CA ALA A 54 -20.78 26.88 6.94
C ALA A 54 -21.32 28.31 7.04
N ALA A 55 -22.40 28.52 7.78
CA ALA A 55 -22.95 29.85 8.04
C ALA A 55 -22.12 30.64 9.10
N ALA A 56 -21.56 29.94 10.08
CA ALA A 56 -20.74 30.52 11.14
C ALA A 56 -19.31 30.87 10.70
N HIS A 57 -18.74 30.12 9.77
CA HIS A 57 -17.33 30.20 9.41
C HIS A 57 -17.16 30.43 7.89
N PRO A 58 -16.80 31.63 7.44
CA PRO A 58 -16.57 31.93 6.02
C PRO A 58 -15.35 31.19 5.42
N GLU A 59 -14.51 30.58 6.23
CA GLU A 59 -13.39 29.72 5.85
C GLU A 59 -13.84 28.37 5.31
N ILE A 60 -15.13 28.02 5.46
CA ILE A 60 -15.68 26.71 5.07
C ILE A 60 -16.24 26.75 3.65
N HIS A 61 -15.74 25.86 2.81
CA HIS A 61 -16.30 25.54 1.49
C HIS A 61 -17.12 24.27 1.60
N PHE A 62 -18.44 24.41 1.67
CA PHE A 62 -19.35 23.28 1.83
C PHE A 62 -19.67 22.62 0.50
N LEU A 63 -19.40 21.30 0.41
CA LEU A 63 -19.72 20.43 -0.71
C LEU A 63 -20.68 19.33 -0.24
N GLN A 64 -21.61 18.92 -1.10
CA GLN A 64 -22.63 17.95 -0.73
C GLN A 64 -22.82 16.88 -1.82
N HIS A 65 -22.89 15.62 -1.40
CA HIS A 65 -23.41 14.52 -2.18
C HIS A 65 -24.90 14.30 -1.90
N GLU A 66 -25.69 13.98 -2.89
CA GLU A 66 -27.12 13.67 -2.73
C GLU A 66 -27.35 12.36 -1.95
N VAL A 67 -26.43 11.40 -2.10
CA VAL A 67 -26.46 10.08 -1.46
C VAL A 67 -25.07 9.70 -0.99
N ASN A 68 -24.98 8.81 0.00
CA ASN A 68 -23.72 8.26 0.49
C ASN A 68 -22.96 7.53 -0.63
N ARG A 69 -21.84 8.13 -1.07
CA ARG A 69 -20.92 7.58 -2.07
C ARG A 69 -19.71 6.93 -1.45
N GLY A 70 -19.42 7.21 -0.17
CA GLY A 70 -18.31 6.69 0.62
C GLY A 70 -17.16 7.68 0.79
N LYS A 71 -16.39 7.48 1.86
CA LYS A 71 -15.27 8.36 2.27
C LYS A 71 -14.31 8.66 1.12
N GLY A 72 -13.95 7.64 0.33
CA GLY A 72 -13.07 7.81 -0.82
C GLY A 72 -13.65 8.73 -1.90
N ALA A 73 -14.96 8.67 -2.15
CA ALA A 73 -15.63 9.57 -3.08
C ALA A 73 -15.64 11.01 -2.55
N ALA A 74 -15.90 11.20 -1.26
CA ALA A 74 -15.86 12.51 -0.62
C ALA A 74 -14.46 13.14 -0.67
N LEU A 75 -13.41 12.36 -0.40
CA LEU A 75 -12.02 12.81 -0.55
C LEU A 75 -11.70 13.22 -1.99
N LYS A 76 -12.09 12.42 -2.99
CA LYS A 76 -11.88 12.75 -4.41
C LYS A 76 -12.64 14.00 -4.84
N THR A 77 -13.85 14.20 -4.33
CA THR A 77 -14.64 15.41 -4.58
C THR A 77 -13.91 16.65 -4.04
N ALA A 78 -13.40 16.58 -2.79
CA ALA A 78 -12.62 17.67 -2.21
C ALA A 78 -11.32 17.93 -2.96
N PHE A 79 -10.57 16.88 -3.35
CA PHE A 79 -9.33 17.03 -4.11
C PHE A 79 -9.57 17.66 -5.48
N THR A 80 -10.62 17.25 -6.17
CA THR A 80 -11.01 17.83 -7.46
C THR A 80 -11.37 19.30 -7.30
N TRP A 81 -12.16 19.62 -6.26
CA TRP A 81 -12.53 21.01 -5.97
C TRP A 81 -11.30 21.87 -5.65
N PHE A 82 -10.38 21.38 -4.81
CA PHE A 82 -9.13 22.07 -4.48
C PHE A 82 -8.29 22.37 -5.73
N LEU A 83 -8.09 21.35 -6.57
CA LEU A 83 -7.29 21.51 -7.81
C LEU A 83 -7.89 22.57 -8.75
N ALA A 84 -9.21 22.67 -8.81
CA ALA A 84 -9.93 23.61 -9.66
C ALA A 84 -10.00 25.03 -9.07
N ASN A 85 -10.14 25.18 -7.74
CA ASN A 85 -10.47 26.45 -7.10
C ASN A 85 -9.30 27.07 -6.30
N ARG A 86 -8.20 26.36 -6.14
CA ARG A 86 -7.01 26.81 -5.40
C ARG A 86 -5.75 26.71 -6.26
N PRO A 87 -5.60 27.54 -7.32
CA PRO A 87 -4.45 27.46 -8.23
C PRO A 87 -3.12 27.64 -7.52
N ASP A 88 -3.06 28.49 -6.50
CA ASP A 88 -1.85 28.76 -5.69
C ASP A 88 -1.74 27.87 -4.44
N GLY A 89 -2.68 26.95 -4.22
CA GLY A 89 -2.68 26.04 -3.10
C GLY A 89 -1.49 25.07 -3.15
N LEU A 90 -0.80 24.87 -2.02
CA LEU A 90 0.37 24.00 -1.92
C LEU A 90 0.02 22.53 -1.68
N GLY A 91 -1.14 22.28 -1.12
CA GLY A 91 -1.61 20.95 -0.84
C GLY A 91 -2.83 20.92 0.08
N VAL A 92 -3.21 19.73 0.46
CA VAL A 92 -4.34 19.51 1.38
C VAL A 92 -3.91 18.66 2.55
N ILE A 93 -4.68 18.72 3.66
CA ILE A 93 -4.61 17.74 4.74
C ILE A 93 -5.98 17.15 4.97
N THR A 94 -6.07 15.82 4.99
CA THR A 94 -7.31 15.11 5.32
C THR A 94 -7.44 14.93 6.81
N VAL A 95 -8.62 15.21 7.36
CA VAL A 95 -8.94 15.10 8.80
C VAL A 95 -10.30 14.42 8.92
N ASP A 96 -10.45 13.52 9.89
CA ASP A 96 -11.74 12.88 10.19
C ASP A 96 -12.60 13.75 11.11
N GLY A 97 -13.92 13.73 10.91
CA GLY A 97 -14.87 14.55 11.67
C GLY A 97 -15.22 14.02 13.06
N ASP A 98 -14.53 12.98 13.54
CA ASP A 98 -14.81 12.29 14.81
C ASP A 98 -14.01 12.82 16.02
N ASN A 99 -13.25 13.90 15.80
CA ASN A 99 -12.40 14.56 16.80
C ASN A 99 -11.27 13.68 17.38
N GLN A 100 -10.82 12.66 16.63
CA GLN A 100 -9.70 11.83 17.05
C GLN A 100 -8.33 12.42 16.66
N HIS A 101 -8.29 13.43 15.79
CA HIS A 101 -7.06 14.11 15.36
C HIS A 101 -6.90 15.45 16.07
N HIS A 102 -5.86 15.56 16.89
CA HIS A 102 -5.57 16.81 17.57
C HIS A 102 -5.07 17.87 16.56
N PRO A 103 -5.60 19.12 16.59
CA PRO A 103 -5.22 20.16 15.61
C PRO A 103 -3.73 20.48 15.57
N ALA A 104 -3.01 20.39 16.71
CA ALA A 104 -1.56 20.57 16.74
C ALA A 104 -0.82 19.50 15.91
N ASP A 105 -1.32 18.25 15.90
CA ASP A 105 -0.73 17.16 15.13
C ASP A 105 -1.05 17.33 13.63
N THR A 106 -2.26 17.81 13.32
CA THR A 106 -2.66 18.21 11.96
C THR A 106 -1.72 19.28 11.42
N ARG A 107 -1.43 20.32 12.23
CA ARG A 107 -0.48 21.36 11.90
C ARG A 107 0.93 20.83 11.69
N ALA A 108 1.42 19.98 12.59
CA ALA A 108 2.76 19.37 12.47
C ALA A 108 2.94 18.58 11.16
N CYS A 109 1.92 17.84 10.74
CA CYS A 109 1.92 17.14 9.45
C CYS A 109 2.03 18.12 8.26
N CYS A 110 1.28 19.24 8.29
CA CYS A 110 1.35 20.27 7.26
C CYS A 110 2.72 20.95 7.22
N GLU A 111 3.26 21.34 8.37
CA GLU A 111 4.58 21.97 8.46
C GLU A 111 5.68 21.04 7.91
N ARG A 112 5.58 19.74 8.20
CA ARG A 112 6.50 18.73 7.66
C ARG A 112 6.35 18.57 6.15
N MET A 113 5.13 18.53 5.63
CA MET A 113 4.87 18.51 4.18
C MET A 113 5.47 19.74 3.47
N LEU A 114 5.32 20.92 4.05
CA LEU A 114 5.89 22.16 3.49
C LEU A 114 7.44 22.17 3.52
N GLU A 115 8.05 21.45 4.46
CA GLU A 115 9.52 21.32 4.55
C GLU A 115 10.11 20.42 3.48
N THR A 116 9.45 19.31 3.24
CA THR A 116 10.01 18.20 2.46
C THR A 116 9.45 18.12 1.05
N GLY A 117 8.25 18.67 0.82
CA GLY A 117 7.48 18.45 -0.39
C GLY A 117 6.95 17.01 -0.52
N HIS A 118 7.01 16.22 0.56
CA HIS A 118 6.58 14.82 0.58
C HIS A 118 5.16 14.71 1.13
N ILE A 119 4.48 13.60 0.82
CA ILE A 119 3.26 13.21 1.51
C ILE A 119 3.62 12.91 2.97
N VAL A 120 2.82 13.40 3.92
CA VAL A 120 3.04 13.12 5.35
C VAL A 120 1.85 12.36 5.90
N LEU A 121 2.13 11.22 6.53
CA LEU A 121 1.14 10.39 7.22
C LEU A 121 1.23 10.66 8.71
N GLY A 122 0.13 11.09 9.33
CA GLY A 122 0.03 11.21 10.79
C GLY A 122 -0.23 9.83 11.39
N CYS A 123 0.80 9.20 11.94
CA CYS A 123 0.74 7.83 12.41
C CYS A 123 0.59 7.74 13.92
N ARG A 124 -0.42 6.99 14.39
CA ARG A 124 -0.63 6.72 15.82
C ARG A 124 0.50 5.86 16.38
N ASP A 125 0.84 6.08 17.65
CA ASP A 125 1.81 5.25 18.34
C ASP A 125 1.12 4.06 19.03
N PHE A 126 1.15 2.90 18.40
CA PHE A 126 0.55 1.68 18.91
C PHE A 126 1.39 1.00 20.02
N THR A 127 2.52 1.57 20.42
CA THR A 127 3.33 1.03 21.53
C THR A 127 2.88 1.53 22.90
N LEU A 128 2.05 2.56 22.94
CA LEU A 128 1.55 3.17 24.17
C LEU A 128 0.61 2.23 24.93
N ASP A 129 0.63 2.29 26.26
CA ASP A 129 -0.15 1.40 27.14
C ASP A 129 -1.67 1.59 27.05
N ASN A 130 -2.12 2.79 26.69
CA ASN A 130 -3.53 3.13 26.50
C ASN A 130 -4.15 2.60 25.20
N VAL A 131 -3.36 1.96 24.34
CA VAL A 131 -3.85 1.38 23.08
C VAL A 131 -4.49 0.02 23.32
N PRO A 132 -5.77 -0.20 22.93
CA PRO A 132 -6.42 -1.49 23.06
C PRO A 132 -5.62 -2.60 22.35
N ALA A 133 -5.48 -3.75 23.01
CA ALA A 133 -4.71 -4.91 22.48
C ALA A 133 -5.19 -5.35 21.09
N ARG A 134 -6.49 -5.29 20.82
CA ARG A 134 -7.09 -5.60 19.52
C ARG A 134 -6.61 -4.65 18.42
N SER A 135 -6.56 -3.34 18.69
CA SER A 135 -6.10 -2.32 17.75
C SER A 135 -4.60 -2.49 17.47
N ARG A 136 -3.80 -2.71 18.52
CA ARG A 136 -2.36 -3.01 18.43
C ARG A 136 -2.09 -4.22 17.55
N PHE A 137 -2.77 -5.35 17.83
CA PHE A 137 -2.63 -6.58 17.06
C PHE A 137 -3.05 -6.39 15.59
N GLY A 138 -4.23 -5.79 15.35
CA GLY A 138 -4.74 -5.54 14.01
C GLY A 138 -3.81 -4.68 13.16
N ASN A 139 -3.30 -3.56 13.73
CA ASN A 139 -2.35 -2.71 13.04
C ASN A 139 -1.03 -3.45 12.77
N HIS A 140 -0.49 -4.18 13.75
CA HIS A 140 0.74 -4.95 13.57
C HIS A 140 0.62 -5.96 12.42
N VAL A 141 -0.44 -6.76 12.42
CA VAL A 141 -0.69 -7.74 11.34
C VAL A 141 -0.78 -7.04 9.99
N THR A 142 -1.57 -5.95 9.89
CA THR A 142 -1.75 -5.23 8.64
C THR A 142 -0.44 -4.60 8.15
N SER A 143 0.36 -3.99 9.04
CA SER A 143 1.67 -3.41 8.68
C SER A 143 2.67 -4.48 8.23
N VAL A 144 2.69 -5.67 8.87
CA VAL A 144 3.53 -6.79 8.44
C VAL A 144 3.08 -7.30 7.06
N VAL A 145 1.78 -7.50 6.86
CA VAL A 145 1.21 -7.92 5.58
C VAL A 145 1.53 -6.89 4.49
N PHE A 146 1.39 -5.60 4.79
CA PHE A 146 1.71 -4.51 3.87
C PHE A 146 3.20 -4.53 3.49
N ARG A 147 4.09 -4.69 4.46
CA ARG A 147 5.53 -4.80 4.21
C ARG A 147 5.88 -6.01 3.34
N ILE A 148 5.29 -7.18 3.61
CA ILE A 148 5.57 -8.41 2.86
C ILE A 148 4.99 -8.35 1.44
N PHE A 149 3.72 -8.00 1.29
CA PHE A 149 2.99 -8.14 0.03
C PHE A 149 2.97 -6.86 -0.82
N VAL A 150 3.15 -5.70 -0.20
CA VAL A 150 3.27 -4.42 -0.91
C VAL A 150 4.74 -3.99 -1.01
N GLY A 151 5.60 -4.37 -0.06
CA GLY A 151 7.01 -3.93 -0.01
C GLY A 151 7.15 -2.47 0.41
N MET A 152 6.21 -1.96 1.19
CA MET A 152 6.17 -0.61 1.75
C MET A 152 6.06 -0.71 3.26
N THR A 153 6.92 -0.01 3.99
CA THR A 153 6.86 0.02 5.46
C THR A 153 6.06 1.23 5.88
N VAL A 154 4.91 1.00 6.49
CA VAL A 154 4.02 2.02 7.04
C VAL A 154 3.63 1.58 8.45
N SER A 155 3.81 2.46 9.43
CA SER A 155 3.55 2.14 10.85
C SER A 155 2.05 2.15 11.18
N ASP A 156 1.26 2.99 10.50
CA ASP A 156 -0.20 3.03 10.59
C ASP A 156 -0.82 3.07 9.18
N THR A 157 -1.24 1.91 8.70
CA THR A 157 -1.81 1.78 7.34
C THR A 157 -3.24 2.31 7.24
N GLN A 158 -3.88 2.59 8.37
CA GLN A 158 -5.29 2.99 8.45
C GLN A 158 -5.47 4.45 8.89
N THR A 159 -4.40 5.23 8.99
CA THR A 159 -4.50 6.64 9.36
C THR A 159 -5.28 7.44 8.33
N GLY A 160 -6.26 8.22 8.79
CA GLY A 160 -7.00 9.21 8.00
C GLY A 160 -6.29 10.56 7.88
N LEU A 161 -5.34 10.86 8.78
CA LEU A 161 -4.58 12.12 8.79
C LEU A 161 -3.44 12.09 7.79
N ARG A 162 -3.60 12.77 6.64
CA ARG A 162 -2.62 12.77 5.55
C ARG A 162 -2.45 14.17 4.98
N ALA A 163 -1.25 14.74 5.09
CA ALA A 163 -0.90 15.96 4.38
C ALA A 163 -0.34 15.60 3.00
N ILE A 164 -0.94 16.13 1.94
CA ILE A 164 -0.71 15.71 0.56
C ILE A 164 -0.35 16.95 -0.26
N PRO A 165 0.88 17.02 -0.82
CA PRO A 165 1.27 18.14 -1.68
C PRO A 165 0.49 18.12 -3.00
N ARG A 166 0.28 19.31 -3.58
CA ARG A 166 -0.51 19.51 -4.81
C ARG A 166 -0.15 18.55 -5.93
N ASP A 167 1.15 18.36 -6.18
CA ASP A 167 1.66 17.52 -7.28
C ASP A 167 1.24 16.04 -7.16
N ALA A 168 0.95 15.57 -5.94
CA ALA A 168 0.48 14.22 -5.72
C ALA A 168 -1.04 14.08 -5.90
N LEU A 169 -1.81 15.17 -5.78
CA LEU A 169 -3.28 15.11 -5.79
C LEU A 169 -3.86 14.63 -7.11
N GLU A 170 -3.27 15.03 -8.26
CA GLU A 170 -3.74 14.56 -9.57
C GLU A 170 -3.70 13.05 -9.69
N ILE A 171 -2.58 12.44 -9.22
CA ILE A 171 -2.42 10.98 -9.21
C ILE A 171 -3.43 10.35 -8.25
N LEU A 172 -3.56 10.91 -7.04
CA LEU A 172 -4.38 10.33 -5.99
C LEU A 172 -5.87 10.48 -6.28
N THR A 173 -6.32 11.54 -6.93
CA THR A 173 -7.70 11.73 -7.36
C THR A 173 -8.15 10.68 -8.38
N ALA A 174 -7.23 10.22 -9.25
CA ALA A 174 -7.49 9.17 -10.24
C ALA A 174 -7.50 7.74 -9.66
N VAL A 175 -7.18 7.57 -8.38
CA VAL A 175 -7.14 6.26 -7.71
C VAL A 175 -8.53 5.66 -7.58
N LYS A 176 -8.65 4.36 -7.84
CA LYS A 176 -9.91 3.61 -7.73
C LYS A 176 -10.32 3.41 -6.28
N GLY A 177 -11.62 3.18 -6.07
CA GLY A 177 -12.24 2.97 -4.76
C GLY A 177 -12.96 4.22 -4.28
N ASP A 178 -14.13 4.03 -3.68
CA ASP A 178 -15.00 5.13 -3.25
C ASP A 178 -15.27 5.08 -1.73
N ARG A 179 -14.90 3.97 -1.06
CA ARG A 179 -15.11 3.78 0.39
C ARG A 179 -13.76 3.72 1.13
N PHE A 180 -13.67 3.00 2.24
CA PHE A 180 -12.46 2.87 3.05
C PHE A 180 -11.26 2.23 2.31
N GLU A 181 -11.52 1.40 1.29
CA GLU A 181 -10.45 0.84 0.45
C GLU A 181 -9.66 1.90 -0.32
N TYR A 182 -10.23 3.09 -0.52
CA TYR A 182 -9.54 4.19 -1.20
C TYR A 182 -8.26 4.61 -0.47
N GLU A 183 -8.28 4.70 0.85
CA GLU A 183 -7.10 5.08 1.64
C GLU A 183 -5.96 4.06 1.51
N THR A 184 -6.30 2.76 1.40
CA THR A 184 -5.33 1.71 1.10
C THR A 184 -4.83 1.82 -0.35
N ASN A 185 -5.71 2.09 -1.30
CA ASN A 185 -5.34 2.28 -2.70
C ASN A 185 -4.46 3.51 -2.90
N MET A 186 -4.62 4.58 -2.10
CA MET A 186 -3.69 5.71 -2.09
C MET A 186 -2.27 5.27 -1.72
N LEU A 187 -2.09 4.45 -0.67
CA LEU A 187 -0.77 3.92 -0.29
C LEU A 187 -0.16 3.07 -1.41
N LEU A 188 -0.97 2.23 -2.07
CA LEU A 188 -0.52 1.45 -3.23
C LEU A 188 -0.10 2.37 -4.39
N ALA A 189 -0.91 3.40 -4.69
CA ALA A 189 -0.61 4.37 -5.74
C ALA A 189 0.65 5.19 -5.43
N MET A 190 0.87 5.56 -4.16
CA MET A 190 2.11 6.21 -3.72
C MET A 190 3.32 5.35 -4.07
N LYS A 191 3.27 4.06 -3.77
CA LYS A 191 4.34 3.13 -4.13
C LYS A 191 4.51 2.99 -5.64
N ASP A 192 3.42 2.74 -6.37
CA ASP A 192 3.46 2.46 -7.81
C ASP A 192 3.99 3.66 -8.61
N ASN A 193 3.73 4.88 -8.14
CA ASN A 193 4.20 6.12 -8.75
C ASN A 193 5.50 6.66 -8.15
N GLY A 194 6.07 5.98 -7.14
CA GLY A 194 7.30 6.42 -6.48
C GLY A 194 7.15 7.75 -5.75
N LEU A 195 5.95 8.07 -5.24
CA LEU A 195 5.71 9.27 -4.46
C LEU A 195 6.39 9.13 -3.10
N PRO A 196 7.25 10.08 -2.72
CA PRO A 196 7.92 10.04 -1.42
C PRO A 196 6.92 10.36 -0.31
N PHE A 197 7.10 9.70 0.84
CA PHE A 197 6.29 9.97 2.03
C PHE A 197 7.13 9.91 3.29
N GLU A 198 6.63 10.56 4.33
CA GLU A 198 7.19 10.56 5.68
C GLU A 198 6.09 10.30 6.70
N GLU A 199 6.48 9.86 7.89
CA GLU A 199 5.57 9.63 9.00
C GLU A 199 5.85 10.62 10.12
N VAL A 200 4.79 11.21 10.66
CA VAL A 200 4.81 12.04 11.86
C VAL A 200 4.01 11.32 12.94
N LYS A 201 4.63 11.08 14.09
CA LYS A 201 3.91 10.50 15.23
C LYS A 201 2.89 11.49 15.76
N ILE A 202 1.66 11.05 15.89
CA ILE A 202 0.53 11.81 16.40
C ILE A 202 0.00 11.21 17.70
N ARG A 203 -0.72 12.01 18.46
CA ARG A 203 -1.42 11.55 19.66
C ARG A 203 -2.48 10.55 19.28
N THR A 204 -2.60 9.50 20.07
CA THR A 204 -3.65 8.50 19.90
C THR A 204 -4.79 8.85 20.84
N VAL A 205 -5.85 9.42 20.29
CA VAL A 205 -7.06 9.77 21.04
C VAL A 205 -8.11 8.71 20.77
N TYR A 206 -8.51 7.99 21.82
CA TYR A 206 -9.62 7.04 21.77
C TYR A 206 -10.83 7.69 22.44
N ILE A 207 -11.86 7.99 21.65
CA ILE A 207 -13.14 8.51 22.16
C ILE A 207 -14.13 7.34 22.10
N GLU A 208 -14.74 6.99 23.24
CA GLU A 208 -15.82 5.99 23.37
C GLU A 208 -15.52 4.66 22.65
N GLU A 209 -14.32 4.11 22.82
CA GLU A 209 -13.91 2.83 22.20
C GLU A 209 -14.14 2.75 20.67
N ASN A 210 -14.14 3.88 19.97
CA ASN A 210 -14.45 4.00 18.52
C ASN A 210 -15.92 3.70 18.15
N ALA A 211 -16.88 3.94 19.02
CA ALA A 211 -18.30 3.70 18.77
C ALA A 211 -18.84 4.49 17.55
N SER A 212 -18.22 5.62 17.19
CA SER A 212 -18.58 6.46 16.05
C SER A 212 -18.00 5.98 14.69
N SER A 213 -17.23 4.90 14.67
CA SER A 213 -16.63 4.42 13.43
C SER A 213 -17.60 3.64 12.55
N HIS A 214 -17.84 4.10 11.33
CA HIS A 214 -18.63 3.39 10.30
C HIS A 214 -17.84 2.23 9.64
N PHE A 215 -16.66 1.86 10.16
CA PHE A 215 -15.84 0.77 9.66
C PHE A 215 -16.39 -0.59 10.11
N HIS A 216 -16.74 -1.46 9.14
CA HIS A 216 -17.14 -2.83 9.40
C HIS A 216 -15.92 -3.76 9.43
N PRO A 217 -15.48 -4.25 10.61
CA PRO A 217 -14.19 -4.93 10.77
C PRO A 217 -13.96 -6.10 9.81
N ILE A 218 -14.96 -6.93 9.56
CA ILE A 218 -14.83 -8.11 8.70
C ILE A 218 -14.89 -7.72 7.22
N ARG A 219 -15.92 -6.96 6.82
CA ARG A 219 -16.19 -6.64 5.41
C ARG A 219 -15.12 -5.72 4.81
N ASP A 220 -14.74 -4.68 5.56
CA ASP A 220 -13.78 -3.69 5.05
C ASP A 220 -12.35 -4.22 5.14
N SER A 221 -12.01 -4.99 6.21
CA SER A 221 -10.74 -5.72 6.25
C SER A 221 -10.58 -6.69 5.09
N TRP A 222 -11.63 -7.46 4.75
CA TRP A 222 -11.58 -8.36 3.59
C TRP A 222 -11.30 -7.64 2.29
N ARG A 223 -11.92 -6.46 2.07
CA ARG A 223 -11.64 -5.63 0.89
C ARG A 223 -10.19 -5.17 0.85
N ILE A 224 -9.65 -4.71 1.98
CA ILE A 224 -8.27 -4.28 2.12
C ILE A 224 -7.30 -5.43 1.84
N TYR A 225 -7.49 -6.59 2.48
CA TYR A 225 -6.64 -7.76 2.26
C TYR A 225 -6.72 -8.28 0.84
N LYS A 226 -7.89 -8.28 0.22
CA LYS A 226 -8.05 -8.64 -1.20
C LYS A 226 -7.19 -7.76 -2.12
N LEU A 227 -7.14 -6.45 -1.85
CA LEU A 227 -6.30 -5.51 -2.61
C LEU A 227 -4.80 -5.81 -2.41
N ILE A 228 -4.37 -5.93 -1.17
CA ILE A 228 -2.96 -6.19 -0.81
C ILE A 228 -2.50 -7.52 -1.43
N LEU A 229 -3.30 -8.56 -1.31
CA LEU A 229 -2.97 -9.90 -1.82
C LEU A 229 -3.13 -10.04 -3.33
N ALA A 230 -3.79 -9.12 -4.01
CA ALA A 230 -4.00 -9.21 -5.46
C ALA A 230 -2.68 -9.30 -6.25
N HIS A 231 -1.63 -8.59 -5.82
CA HIS A 231 -0.31 -8.66 -6.42
C HIS A 231 0.35 -10.03 -6.21
N PHE A 232 0.21 -10.59 -5.01
CA PHE A 232 0.72 -11.92 -4.68
C PHE A 232 -0.03 -13.01 -5.46
N PHE A 233 -1.34 -12.91 -5.63
CA PHE A 233 -2.10 -13.83 -6.48
C PHE A 233 -1.65 -13.79 -7.94
N ARG A 234 -1.38 -12.61 -8.49
CA ARG A 234 -0.83 -12.49 -9.85
C ARG A 234 0.55 -13.14 -9.96
N TYR A 235 1.39 -13.00 -8.95
CA TYR A 235 2.70 -13.65 -8.87
C TYR A 235 2.55 -15.17 -8.83
N THR A 236 1.63 -15.70 -8.04
CA THR A 236 1.33 -17.13 -7.98
C THR A 236 0.84 -17.66 -9.33
N LEU A 237 -0.08 -16.94 -9.95
CA LEU A 237 -0.59 -17.32 -11.29
C LEU A 237 0.53 -17.32 -12.35
N SER A 238 1.39 -16.31 -12.35
CA SER A 238 2.57 -16.25 -13.20
C SER A 238 3.49 -17.45 -13.01
N SER A 239 3.75 -17.85 -11.76
CA SER A 239 4.59 -19.00 -11.43
C SER A 239 3.96 -20.32 -11.85
N LEU A 240 2.65 -20.50 -11.66
CA LEU A 240 1.90 -21.67 -12.12
C LEU A 240 1.91 -21.78 -13.67
N THR A 241 1.67 -20.68 -14.35
CA THR A 241 1.75 -20.62 -15.81
C THR A 241 3.13 -21.04 -16.29
N SER A 242 4.19 -20.54 -15.65
CA SER A 242 5.56 -20.90 -16.00
C SER A 242 5.87 -22.37 -15.74
N ALA A 243 5.33 -22.96 -14.67
CA ALA A 243 5.48 -24.39 -14.39
C ALA A 243 4.77 -25.26 -15.42
N LEU A 244 3.58 -24.88 -15.89
CA LEU A 244 2.88 -25.57 -16.96
C LEU A 244 3.67 -25.52 -18.27
N VAL A 245 4.22 -24.35 -18.60
CA VAL A 245 5.07 -24.19 -19.80
C VAL A 245 6.37 -24.96 -19.66
N ASP A 246 6.98 -25.03 -18.48
CA ASP A 246 8.16 -25.86 -18.21
C ASP A 246 7.90 -27.33 -18.54
N THR A 247 6.80 -27.87 -18.02
CA THR A 247 6.40 -29.28 -18.26
C THR A 247 6.11 -29.54 -19.75
N ALA A 248 5.38 -28.64 -20.41
CA ALA A 248 5.06 -28.76 -21.82
C ALA A 248 6.32 -28.65 -22.69
N ALA A 249 7.21 -27.72 -22.38
CA ALA A 249 8.49 -27.55 -23.11
C ALA A 249 9.40 -28.74 -22.89
N PHE A 250 9.47 -29.31 -21.68
CA PHE A 250 10.24 -30.54 -21.42
C PHE A 250 9.74 -31.72 -22.29
N SER A 251 8.43 -31.92 -22.33
CA SER A 251 7.82 -32.97 -23.11
C SER A 251 8.06 -32.78 -24.63
N LEU A 252 7.90 -31.54 -25.13
CA LEU A 252 8.11 -31.23 -26.53
C LEU A 252 9.59 -31.38 -26.94
N LEU A 253 10.52 -30.84 -26.14
CA LEU A 253 11.95 -30.96 -26.37
C LEU A 253 12.39 -32.42 -26.29
N GLY A 254 11.90 -33.22 -25.35
CA GLY A 254 12.14 -34.63 -25.25
C GLY A 254 11.67 -35.38 -26.49
N TRP A 255 10.49 -35.05 -27.04
CA TRP A 255 9.97 -35.63 -28.27
C TRP A 255 10.82 -35.25 -29.51
N VAL A 256 11.25 -33.98 -29.59
CA VAL A 256 12.09 -33.53 -30.73
C VAL A 256 13.50 -34.10 -30.64
N LEU A 257 14.17 -34.02 -29.49
CA LEU A 257 15.58 -34.37 -29.34
C LEU A 257 15.83 -35.88 -29.31
N ARG A 258 14.81 -36.72 -29.08
CA ARG A 258 14.95 -38.19 -29.08
C ARG A 258 15.51 -38.79 -30.38
N HIS A 259 15.50 -38.02 -31.46
CA HIS A 259 16.07 -38.43 -32.74
C HIS A 259 17.59 -38.28 -32.80
N TRP A 260 18.16 -37.48 -31.88
CA TRP A 260 19.62 -37.20 -31.86
C TRP A 260 20.28 -37.55 -30.53
N MET A 261 19.50 -37.76 -29.47
CA MET A 261 19.99 -37.99 -28.09
C MET A 261 19.16 -39.05 -27.38
N GLU A 262 19.83 -39.80 -26.47
CA GLU A 262 19.18 -40.82 -25.65
C GLU A 262 19.61 -40.70 -24.17
N GLY A 263 18.87 -41.35 -23.26
CA GLY A 263 19.21 -41.53 -21.87
C GLY A 263 19.39 -40.20 -21.13
N PHE A 264 20.46 -40.08 -20.35
CA PHE A 264 20.76 -38.94 -19.53
C PHE A 264 20.91 -37.65 -20.36
N ALA A 265 21.58 -37.69 -21.50
CA ALA A 265 21.82 -36.53 -22.36
C ALA A 265 20.51 -35.93 -22.89
N LEU A 266 19.56 -36.77 -23.31
CA LEU A 266 18.22 -36.34 -23.72
C LEU A 266 17.46 -35.63 -22.57
N THR A 267 17.43 -36.27 -21.40
CA THR A 267 16.74 -35.74 -20.26
C THR A 267 17.33 -34.40 -19.76
N ALA A 268 18.67 -34.32 -19.73
CA ALA A 268 19.38 -33.12 -19.34
C ALA A 268 19.16 -31.96 -20.33
N ALA A 269 19.27 -32.23 -21.64
CA ALA A 269 19.08 -31.22 -22.71
C ALA A 269 17.62 -30.69 -22.70
N ALA A 270 16.64 -31.61 -22.63
CA ALA A 270 15.22 -31.24 -22.55
C ALA A 270 14.90 -30.44 -21.27
N GLY A 271 15.46 -30.85 -20.13
CA GLY A 271 15.26 -30.18 -18.86
C GLY A 271 15.86 -28.75 -18.79
N VAL A 272 17.12 -28.63 -19.27
CA VAL A 272 17.77 -27.29 -19.34
C VAL A 272 17.05 -26.39 -20.32
N GLY A 273 16.68 -26.89 -21.50
CA GLY A 273 15.94 -26.12 -22.51
C GLY A 273 14.58 -25.66 -21.98
N ALA A 274 13.81 -26.55 -21.33
CA ALA A 274 12.52 -26.21 -20.71
C ALA A 274 12.68 -25.15 -19.63
N ARG A 275 13.71 -25.30 -18.79
CA ARG A 275 14.00 -24.33 -17.71
C ARG A 275 14.37 -22.95 -18.24
N ILE A 276 15.13 -22.88 -19.35
CA ILE A 276 15.43 -21.60 -20.00
C ILE A 276 14.13 -20.94 -20.50
N ILE A 277 13.28 -21.68 -21.21
CA ILE A 277 12.02 -21.16 -21.75
C ILE A 277 11.10 -20.69 -20.62
N SER A 278 10.86 -21.52 -19.61
CA SER A 278 9.94 -21.23 -18.52
C SER A 278 10.42 -20.07 -17.64
N SER A 279 11.74 -19.98 -17.37
CA SER A 279 12.30 -18.88 -16.58
C SER A 279 12.23 -17.54 -17.29
N GLN A 280 12.44 -17.51 -18.62
CA GLN A 280 12.25 -16.31 -19.43
C GLN A 280 10.78 -15.85 -19.39
N LEU A 281 9.85 -16.79 -19.59
CA LEU A 281 8.42 -16.49 -19.50
C LEU A 281 8.06 -15.92 -18.11
N ASN A 282 8.51 -16.58 -17.03
CA ASN A 282 8.28 -16.13 -15.65
C ASN A 282 8.82 -14.72 -15.42
N PHE A 283 10.04 -14.44 -15.87
CA PHE A 283 10.64 -13.11 -15.80
C PHE A 283 9.76 -12.04 -16.47
N PHE A 284 9.31 -12.29 -17.73
CA PHE A 284 8.50 -11.31 -18.46
C PHE A 284 7.11 -11.15 -17.88
N LEU A 285 6.45 -12.22 -17.43
CA LEU A 285 5.16 -12.16 -16.74
C LEU A 285 5.28 -11.36 -15.45
N ASN A 286 6.31 -11.64 -14.63
CA ASN A 286 6.55 -10.91 -13.38
C ASN A 286 6.85 -9.43 -13.67
N LYS A 287 7.72 -9.13 -14.63
CA LYS A 287 8.05 -7.74 -14.97
C LYS A 287 6.85 -6.94 -15.46
N LYS A 288 6.05 -7.49 -16.39
CA LYS A 288 4.98 -6.76 -17.09
C LYS A 288 3.63 -6.81 -16.37
N LEU A 289 3.24 -7.98 -15.83
CA LEU A 289 1.89 -8.19 -15.29
C LEU A 289 1.83 -8.11 -13.78
N VAL A 290 2.85 -8.66 -13.09
CA VAL A 290 2.86 -8.68 -11.61
C VAL A 290 3.36 -7.34 -11.07
N PHE A 291 4.63 -7.00 -11.34
CA PHE A 291 5.28 -5.84 -10.75
C PHE A 291 5.19 -4.56 -11.59
N ARG A 292 4.72 -4.65 -12.84
CA ARG A 292 4.57 -3.52 -13.80
C ARG A 292 5.81 -2.61 -13.83
N SER A 293 6.99 -3.23 -13.80
CA SER A 293 8.26 -2.55 -13.58
C SER A 293 8.78 -1.84 -14.83
N HIS A 294 9.13 -0.58 -14.67
CA HIS A 294 9.81 0.23 -15.67
C HIS A 294 11.34 0.11 -15.61
N ALA A 295 11.88 -0.79 -14.78
CA ALA A 295 13.33 -1.05 -14.72
C ALA A 295 13.88 -1.55 -16.07
N SER A 296 15.13 -1.18 -16.38
CA SER A 296 15.84 -1.69 -17.56
C SER A 296 15.83 -3.22 -17.60
N THR A 297 15.41 -3.80 -18.73
CA THR A 297 15.21 -5.25 -18.88
C THR A 297 16.48 -6.03 -18.58
N GLY A 298 17.63 -5.62 -19.13
CA GLY A 298 18.89 -6.33 -18.91
C GLY A 298 19.33 -6.36 -17.44
N ARG A 299 19.23 -5.22 -16.73
CA ARG A 299 19.56 -5.14 -15.31
C ARG A 299 18.59 -5.97 -14.45
N ALA A 300 17.31 -5.91 -14.75
CA ALA A 300 16.30 -6.68 -14.02
C ALA A 300 16.50 -8.19 -14.27
N MET A 301 16.83 -8.60 -15.49
CA MET A 301 17.11 -9.98 -15.85
C MET A 301 18.34 -10.52 -15.13
N LEU A 302 19.43 -9.75 -15.10
CA LEU A 302 20.63 -10.12 -14.34
C LEU A 302 20.29 -10.35 -12.85
N ARG A 303 19.59 -9.40 -12.22
CA ARG A 303 19.17 -9.54 -10.83
C ARG A 303 18.24 -10.72 -10.59
N TYR A 304 17.34 -11.00 -11.55
CA TYR A 304 16.45 -12.15 -11.49
C TYR A 304 17.22 -13.46 -11.43
N TYR A 305 18.21 -13.66 -12.31
CA TYR A 305 19.02 -14.87 -12.30
C TYR A 305 20.00 -14.94 -11.13
N CYS A 306 20.52 -13.79 -10.66
CA CYS A 306 21.28 -13.72 -9.41
C CYS A 306 20.46 -14.13 -8.17
N LEU A 307 19.15 -14.05 -8.24
CA LEU A 307 18.26 -14.56 -7.19
C LEU A 307 17.90 -16.03 -7.43
N ALA A 308 17.46 -16.37 -8.64
CA ALA A 308 16.88 -17.69 -8.95
C ALA A 308 17.90 -18.84 -8.82
N ILE A 309 19.13 -18.64 -9.28
CA ILE A 309 20.16 -19.69 -9.24
C ILE A 309 20.58 -20.02 -7.79
N PRO A 310 20.99 -19.06 -6.93
CA PRO A 310 21.32 -19.37 -5.54
C PRO A 310 20.13 -19.94 -4.77
N GLN A 311 18.91 -19.51 -5.06
CA GLN A 311 17.71 -20.00 -4.38
C GLN A 311 17.53 -21.51 -4.52
N MET A 312 17.87 -22.09 -5.66
CA MET A 312 17.84 -23.55 -5.86
C MET A 312 18.81 -24.26 -4.91
N CYS A 313 20.04 -23.77 -4.77
CA CYS A 313 21.02 -24.32 -3.85
C CYS A 313 20.60 -24.16 -2.38
N ILE A 314 20.12 -22.97 -2.02
CA ILE A 314 19.65 -22.66 -0.66
C ILE A 314 18.49 -23.58 -0.28
N GLN A 315 17.56 -23.85 -1.18
CA GLN A 315 16.43 -24.76 -0.94
C GLN A 315 16.91 -26.15 -0.53
N VAL A 316 17.86 -26.75 -1.26
CA VAL A 316 18.40 -28.06 -0.94
C VAL A 316 19.10 -28.04 0.43
N LEU A 317 19.99 -27.05 0.64
CA LEU A 317 20.74 -26.92 1.89
C LEU A 317 19.84 -26.72 3.10
N LEU A 318 18.83 -25.85 3.00
CA LEU A 318 17.87 -25.61 4.10
C LEU A 318 17.05 -26.88 4.40
N THR A 319 16.57 -27.55 3.36
CA THR A 319 15.79 -28.78 3.54
C THR A 319 16.60 -29.85 4.26
N GLN A 320 17.85 -30.11 3.81
CA GLN A 320 18.75 -31.05 4.46
C GLN A 320 19.15 -30.62 5.87
N GLY A 321 19.39 -29.32 6.09
CA GLY A 321 19.67 -28.76 7.40
C GLY A 321 18.53 -28.98 8.38
N VAL A 322 17.28 -28.80 7.97
CA VAL A 322 16.10 -29.06 8.81
C VAL A 322 15.96 -30.55 9.10
N TYR A 323 16.19 -31.44 8.11
CA TYR A 323 16.18 -32.89 8.35
C TYR A 323 17.23 -33.31 9.38
N ALA A 324 18.45 -32.77 9.28
CA ALA A 324 19.52 -33.06 10.23
C ALA A 324 19.20 -32.51 11.65
N LEU A 325 18.71 -31.27 11.74
CA LEU A 325 18.38 -30.61 13.01
C LEU A 325 17.26 -31.33 13.78
N LEU A 326 16.23 -31.79 13.06
CA LEU A 326 15.09 -32.48 13.63
C LEU A 326 15.28 -34.02 13.70
N HIS A 327 16.45 -34.53 13.32
CA HIS A 327 16.78 -35.97 13.28
C HIS A 327 15.75 -36.81 12.50
N ILE A 328 15.30 -36.29 11.34
CA ILE A 328 14.29 -36.97 10.51
C ILE A 328 14.92 -38.11 9.72
N ALA A 329 14.51 -39.32 10.04
CA ALA A 329 14.98 -40.52 9.36
C ALA A 329 14.51 -40.59 7.89
N ASP A 330 15.30 -41.28 7.04
CA ASP A 330 14.96 -41.41 5.61
C ASP A 330 13.64 -42.17 5.40
N SER A 331 13.26 -43.05 6.31
CA SER A 331 11.98 -43.80 6.29
C SER A 331 10.74 -42.95 6.54
N GLN A 332 10.88 -41.70 7.05
CA GLN A 332 9.75 -40.79 7.39
C GLN A 332 9.34 -39.94 6.18
N TYR A 333 8.98 -40.57 5.09
CA TYR A 333 8.71 -39.88 3.78
C TYR A 333 7.67 -38.79 3.86
N VAL A 334 6.56 -39.00 4.60
CA VAL A 334 5.49 -38.02 4.73
C VAL A 334 5.99 -36.76 5.42
N LEU A 335 6.72 -36.92 6.54
CA LEU A 335 7.27 -35.78 7.29
C LEU A 335 8.32 -35.02 6.47
N ARG A 336 9.19 -35.75 5.76
CA ARG A 336 10.16 -35.13 4.84
C ARG A 336 9.47 -34.32 3.73
N THR A 337 8.40 -34.85 3.15
CA THR A 337 7.63 -34.15 2.12
C THR A 337 6.97 -32.89 2.70
N LEU A 338 6.41 -32.95 3.88
CA LEU A 338 5.80 -31.78 4.54
C LEU A 338 6.85 -30.70 4.84
N ILE A 339 8.01 -31.08 5.38
CA ILE A 339 9.11 -30.13 5.63
C ILE A 339 9.58 -29.50 4.32
N TYR A 340 9.78 -30.29 3.28
CA TYR A 340 10.13 -29.78 1.96
C TYR A 340 9.10 -28.75 1.46
N ALA A 341 7.81 -29.06 1.56
CA ALA A 341 6.74 -28.17 1.14
C ALA A 341 6.74 -26.84 1.96
N VAL A 342 6.99 -26.91 3.25
CA VAL A 342 7.09 -25.72 4.11
C VAL A 342 8.31 -24.87 3.72
N VAL A 343 9.49 -25.48 3.53
CA VAL A 343 10.70 -24.76 3.07
C VAL A 343 10.45 -24.10 1.71
N MET A 344 9.81 -24.80 0.78
CA MET A 344 9.41 -24.26 -0.51
C MET A 344 8.49 -23.04 -0.36
N ALA A 345 7.46 -23.13 0.47
CA ALA A 345 6.51 -22.06 0.69
C ALA A 345 7.19 -20.79 1.28
N VAL A 346 8.07 -20.98 2.25
CA VAL A 346 8.84 -19.88 2.86
C VAL A 346 9.74 -19.22 1.81
N LEU A 347 10.52 -20.00 1.07
CA LEU A 347 11.40 -19.47 0.02
C LEU A 347 10.63 -18.81 -1.11
N TYR A 348 9.42 -19.27 -1.43
CA TYR A 348 8.53 -18.65 -2.41
C TYR A 348 8.11 -17.23 -1.99
N VAL A 349 7.72 -17.05 -0.72
CA VAL A 349 7.39 -15.73 -0.17
C VAL A 349 8.63 -14.82 -0.12
N VAL A 350 9.77 -15.35 0.31
CA VAL A 350 11.04 -14.61 0.33
C VAL A 350 11.44 -14.17 -1.09
N SER A 351 11.31 -15.06 -2.07
CA SER A 351 11.57 -14.75 -3.48
C SER A 351 10.68 -13.62 -3.99
N TYR A 352 9.38 -13.68 -3.68
CA TYR A 352 8.44 -12.61 -4.00
C TYR A 352 8.89 -11.27 -3.42
N MET A 353 9.25 -11.23 -2.14
CA MET A 353 9.72 -9.99 -1.48
C MET A 353 10.99 -9.44 -2.13
N ILE A 354 11.98 -10.28 -2.41
CA ILE A 354 13.23 -9.86 -3.05
C ILE A 354 12.97 -9.38 -4.48
N GLN A 355 12.14 -10.06 -5.24
CA GLN A 355 11.76 -9.62 -6.58
C GLN A 355 11.09 -8.25 -6.56
N GLN A 356 10.17 -8.02 -5.61
CA GLN A 356 9.48 -6.75 -5.45
C GLN A 356 10.42 -5.60 -5.05
N CYS A 357 11.28 -5.83 -4.05
CA CYS A 357 12.10 -4.76 -3.45
C CYS A 357 13.43 -4.53 -4.17
N TRP A 358 13.92 -5.47 -4.95
CA TRP A 358 15.25 -5.39 -5.56
C TRP A 358 15.28 -5.67 -7.06
N VAL A 359 14.68 -6.79 -7.52
CA VAL A 359 14.74 -7.17 -8.94
C VAL A 359 13.96 -6.18 -9.81
N PHE A 360 12.72 -5.91 -9.42
CA PHE A 360 11.77 -5.08 -10.15
C PHE A 360 11.52 -3.71 -9.51
N ALA A 361 12.28 -3.34 -8.48
CA ALA A 361 12.13 -2.07 -7.79
C ALA A 361 12.23 -0.88 -8.77
N PRO A 362 11.38 0.16 -8.64
CA PRO A 362 11.50 1.39 -9.39
C PRO A 362 12.85 2.05 -9.11
N ARG A 363 13.39 2.77 -10.09
CA ARG A 363 14.61 3.56 -9.91
C ARG A 363 14.28 4.70 -8.94
N LYS A 364 14.98 4.82 -7.80
CA LYS A 364 14.94 6.04 -6.99
C LYS A 364 15.24 7.21 -7.93
N ARG A 365 14.31 8.14 -8.11
CA ARG A 365 14.60 9.43 -8.73
C ARG A 365 15.69 10.06 -7.85
N GLY A 366 16.89 10.19 -8.39
CA GLY A 366 17.95 10.92 -7.71
C GLY A 366 17.41 12.31 -7.40
N SER A 367 17.66 12.82 -6.20
CA SER A 367 17.48 14.22 -5.85
C SER A 367 18.23 15.04 -6.91
N GLN A 368 17.49 15.59 -7.87
CA GLN A 368 18.03 16.70 -8.65
C GLN A 368 18.15 17.86 -7.67
N THR A 369 19.31 18.00 -7.06
CA THR A 369 19.77 19.27 -6.52
C THR A 369 19.75 20.22 -7.71
N GLN A 370 18.68 21.00 -7.82
CA GLN A 370 18.70 22.19 -8.67
C GLN A 370 19.79 23.10 -8.07
N GLY A 371 20.95 23.08 -8.71
CA GLY A 371 21.97 24.10 -8.47
C GLY A 371 21.36 25.46 -8.77
N VAL A 372 21.09 26.21 -7.73
CA VAL A 372 20.90 27.64 -7.81
C VAL A 372 22.21 28.20 -8.37
N LYS A 373 22.20 28.50 -9.67
CA LYS A 373 23.20 29.39 -10.24
C LYS A 373 22.86 30.82 -9.78
N SER A 374 23.76 31.35 -8.98
CA SER A 374 23.88 32.76 -8.58
C SER A 374 23.83 33.70 -9.77
#